data_22a8f40989f25fdcae3538d4655e45fa
#
_entry.id   22a8f40989f25fdcae3538d4655e45fa
#
_cell.length_a   1.000
_cell.length_b   1.000
_cell.length_c   1.000
_cell.angle_alpha   90.00
_cell.angle_beta   90.00
_cell.angle_gamma   90.00
#
_symmetry.space_group_name_H-M   'P 1'
#
loop_
_entity.id
_entity.type
_entity.pdbx_description
1 polymer ?
#
loop_
_entity_poly.entity_id
_entity_poly.type
_entity_poly.pdbx_seq_one_letter_code
_entity_poly.pdbx_strand_id
1 'polypeptide(L)'
;VETVVEECEKQYGIPEGHTLIMAAIESARGVMKALDICEASERMFGIALSGGDYTKDLQTHITGTGLELMGARQNMIIAARAAGVQCFDTVYTNLDDMDGFRRDVETIHLMGFDGNPLSTHVRSISYMRSSHQPRRISFLLRK
;
A
#
# COMPACT_ATOMS: atom_id res chain seq x y z
N VAL A 1 0.83 -17.98 7.48
CA VAL A 1 1.20 -17.47 6.13
C VAL A 1 2.63 -17.89 5.80
N GLU A 2 3.62 -17.54 6.62
CA GLU A 2 5.03 -17.81 6.38
C GLU A 2 5.32 -19.30 6.13
N THR A 3 4.85 -20.19 6.98
CA THR A 3 4.97 -21.65 6.82
C THR A 3 4.47 -22.14 5.45
N VAL A 4 3.35 -21.61 4.98
CA VAL A 4 2.80 -21.95 3.65
C VAL A 4 3.72 -21.46 2.54
N VAL A 5 4.29 -20.27 2.68
CA VAL A 5 5.25 -19.72 1.71
C VAL A 5 6.50 -20.59 1.63
N GLU A 6 7.04 -21.02 2.76
CA GLU A 6 8.20 -21.91 2.85
C GLU A 6 7.92 -23.28 2.19
N GLU A 7 6.76 -23.86 2.47
CA GLU A 7 6.33 -25.10 1.84
C GLU A 7 6.22 -24.96 0.31
N CYS A 8 5.65 -23.85 -0.17
CA CYS A 8 5.57 -23.55 -1.60
C CYS A 8 6.94 -23.34 -2.24
N GLU A 9 7.82 -22.56 -1.60
CA GLU A 9 9.20 -22.37 -2.08
C GLU A 9 9.90 -23.72 -2.25
N LYS A 10 9.82 -24.58 -1.24
CA LYS A 10 10.40 -25.93 -1.28
C LYS A 10 9.77 -26.81 -2.38
N GLN A 11 8.45 -26.79 -2.50
CA GLN A 11 7.72 -27.59 -3.50
C GLN A 11 8.07 -27.20 -4.93
N TYR A 12 8.25 -25.92 -5.20
CA TYR A 12 8.51 -25.38 -6.54
C TYR A 12 9.98 -25.07 -6.83
N GLY A 13 10.90 -25.46 -5.94
CA GLY A 13 12.33 -25.23 -6.12
C GLY A 13 12.75 -23.77 -6.13
N ILE A 14 11.98 -22.91 -5.46
CA ILE A 14 12.29 -21.49 -5.26
C ILE A 14 13.28 -21.41 -4.08
N PRO A 15 14.34 -20.60 -4.16
CA PRO A 15 15.25 -20.42 -3.03
C PRO A 15 14.50 -19.97 -1.77
N GLU A 16 14.89 -20.52 -0.62
CA GLU A 16 14.32 -20.12 0.67
C GLU A 16 14.49 -18.64 0.92
N GLY A 17 13.43 -17.97 1.39
CA GLY A 17 13.43 -16.54 1.66
C GLY A 17 13.26 -15.64 0.43
N HIS A 18 13.11 -16.22 -0.77
CA HIS A 18 12.95 -15.43 -2.00
C HIS A 18 11.61 -14.71 -2.09
N THR A 19 10.54 -15.33 -1.57
CA THR A 19 9.20 -14.77 -1.62
C THR A 19 8.98 -13.81 -0.46
N LEU A 20 8.72 -12.56 -0.79
CA LEU A 20 8.40 -11.53 0.19
C LEU A 20 6.88 -11.41 0.41
N ILE A 21 6.51 -10.88 1.57
CA ILE A 21 5.11 -10.74 2.00
C ILE A 21 4.76 -9.25 2.05
N MET A 22 3.63 -8.89 1.45
CA MET A 22 2.99 -7.59 1.64
C MET A 22 1.62 -7.80 2.27
N ALA A 23 1.34 -7.14 3.40
CA ALA A 23 0.05 -7.25 4.06
C ALA A 23 -0.91 -6.14 3.60
N ALA A 24 -2.12 -6.51 3.19
CA ALA A 24 -3.21 -5.57 2.97
C ALA A 24 -3.90 -5.27 4.31
N ILE A 25 -3.96 -3.99 4.67
CA ILE A 25 -4.63 -3.50 5.88
C ILE A 25 -6.03 -3.02 5.49
N GLU A 26 -7.05 -3.73 5.97
CA GLU A 26 -8.43 -3.63 5.48
C GLU A 26 -9.46 -3.27 6.57
N SER A 27 -9.00 -3.04 7.80
CA SER A 27 -9.89 -2.81 8.94
C SER A 27 -9.28 -1.86 9.97
N ALA A 28 -10.14 -1.27 10.83
CA ALA A 28 -9.71 -0.45 11.95
C ALA A 28 -8.77 -1.22 12.89
N ARG A 29 -9.05 -2.51 13.14
CA ARG A 29 -8.18 -3.36 13.95
C ARG A 29 -6.82 -3.55 13.28
N GLY A 30 -6.78 -3.76 11.94
CA GLY A 30 -5.54 -3.87 11.17
C GLY A 30 -4.70 -2.60 11.26
N VAL A 31 -5.33 -1.43 11.13
CA VAL A 31 -4.64 -0.13 11.29
C VAL A 31 -4.06 0.01 12.70
N MET A 32 -4.81 -0.33 13.75
CA MET A 32 -4.33 -0.27 15.14
C MET A 32 -3.23 -1.29 15.44
N LYS A 33 -3.08 -2.31 14.62
CA LYS A 33 -2.07 -3.38 14.73
C LYS A 33 -1.01 -3.31 13.64
N ALA A 34 -0.92 -2.20 12.92
CA ALA A 34 -0.05 -2.08 11.76
C ALA A 34 1.43 -2.36 12.10
N LEU A 35 1.93 -1.90 13.25
CA LEU A 35 3.31 -2.18 13.68
C LEU A 35 3.52 -3.68 13.94
N ASP A 36 2.65 -4.31 14.72
CA ASP A 36 2.73 -5.75 15.01
C ASP A 36 2.70 -6.58 13.71
N ILE A 37 1.92 -6.14 12.71
CA ILE A 37 1.84 -6.78 11.39
C ILE A 37 3.16 -6.60 10.61
N CYS A 38 3.74 -5.40 10.62
CA CYS A 38 5.01 -5.13 9.97
C CYS A 38 6.17 -5.97 10.52
N GLU A 39 6.14 -6.25 11.83
CA GLU A 39 7.18 -7.00 12.54
C GLU A 39 6.91 -8.51 12.63
N ALA A 40 5.79 -8.99 12.05
CA ALA A 40 5.37 -10.39 12.18
C ALA A 40 6.25 -11.40 11.45
N SER A 41 7.08 -10.98 10.50
CA SER A 41 7.96 -11.85 9.71
C SER A 41 9.11 -11.04 9.10
N GLU A 42 10.30 -11.63 9.02
CA GLU A 42 11.45 -11.07 8.30
C GLU A 42 11.22 -10.99 6.78
N ARG A 43 10.23 -11.72 6.26
CA ARG A 43 9.80 -11.66 4.85
C ARG A 43 8.92 -10.45 4.54
N MET A 44 8.51 -9.69 5.56
CA MET A 44 7.63 -8.53 5.37
C MET A 44 8.38 -7.40 4.66
N PHE A 45 8.02 -7.09 3.42
CA PHE A 45 8.62 -5.96 2.71
C PHE A 45 7.75 -4.70 2.76
N GLY A 46 6.45 -4.83 3.08
CA GLY A 46 5.57 -3.68 3.13
C GLY A 46 4.13 -3.98 3.55
N ILE A 47 3.41 -2.91 3.79
CA ILE A 47 1.96 -2.92 4.03
C ILE A 47 1.26 -2.01 3.02
N ALA A 48 0.00 -2.33 2.69
CA ALA A 48 -0.81 -1.53 1.77
C ALA A 48 -2.20 -1.29 2.35
N LEU A 49 -2.75 -0.08 2.20
CA LEU A 49 -4.11 0.24 2.61
C LEU A 49 -5.13 -0.26 1.58
N SER A 50 -6.06 -1.10 2.00
CA SER A 50 -7.27 -1.45 1.24
C SER A 50 -8.40 -0.52 1.67
N GLY A 51 -8.41 0.70 1.10
CA GLY A 51 -9.30 1.78 1.56
C GLY A 51 -10.79 1.45 1.41
N GLY A 52 -11.17 0.68 0.40
CA GLY A 52 -12.57 0.27 0.20
C GLY A 52 -13.12 -0.59 1.33
N ASP A 53 -12.37 -1.60 1.76
CA ASP A 53 -12.79 -2.48 2.85
C ASP A 53 -12.59 -1.82 4.22
N TYR A 54 -11.51 -1.04 4.37
CA TYR A 54 -11.30 -0.22 5.57
C TYR A 54 -12.45 0.74 5.84
N THR A 55 -12.93 1.47 4.82
CA THR A 55 -14.06 2.41 5.01
C THR A 55 -15.36 1.70 5.31
N LYS A 56 -15.60 0.51 4.76
CA LYS A 56 -16.75 -0.33 5.15
C LYS A 56 -16.68 -0.74 6.62
N ASP A 57 -15.50 -1.16 7.09
CA ASP A 57 -15.29 -1.53 8.50
C ASP A 57 -15.53 -0.33 9.44
N LEU A 58 -15.16 0.89 9.02
CA LEU A 58 -15.47 2.14 9.71
C LEU A 58 -16.93 2.61 9.57
N GLN A 59 -17.77 1.89 8.83
CA GLN A 59 -19.16 2.28 8.53
C GLN A 59 -19.27 3.63 7.80
N THR A 60 -18.32 3.91 6.89
CA THR A 60 -18.27 5.09 6.03
C THR A 60 -17.99 4.72 4.57
N HIS A 61 -17.67 5.67 3.74
CA HIS A 61 -17.37 5.48 2.33
C HIS A 61 -16.22 6.39 1.89
N ILE A 62 -15.56 6.02 0.79
CA ILE A 62 -14.50 6.84 0.20
C ILE A 62 -15.11 8.11 -0.38
N THR A 63 -14.53 9.26 -0.01
CA THR A 63 -14.91 10.59 -0.53
C THR A 63 -13.82 11.14 -1.47
N GLY A 64 -14.16 12.20 -2.23
CA GLY A 64 -13.18 12.89 -3.06
C GLY A 64 -12.11 13.67 -2.26
N THR A 65 -12.30 13.82 -0.95
CA THR A 65 -11.37 14.51 -0.05
C THR A 65 -10.37 13.60 0.61
N GLY A 66 -10.67 12.28 0.72
CA GLY A 66 -9.84 11.29 1.41
C GLY A 66 -9.71 11.51 2.91
N LEU A 67 -10.56 12.37 3.52
CA LEU A 67 -10.50 12.69 4.95
C LEU A 67 -10.69 11.44 5.83
N GLU A 68 -11.57 10.55 5.41
CA GLU A 68 -11.85 9.27 6.07
C GLU A 68 -10.65 8.32 6.12
N LEU A 69 -9.68 8.50 5.23
CA LEU A 69 -8.46 7.69 5.15
C LEU A 69 -7.29 8.26 5.97
N MET A 70 -7.36 9.54 6.37
CA MET A 70 -6.21 10.24 6.97
C MET A 70 -5.69 9.57 8.24
N GLY A 71 -6.58 9.08 9.12
CA GLY A 71 -6.20 8.39 10.34
C GLY A 71 -5.45 7.08 10.07
N ALA A 72 -5.91 6.29 9.08
CA ALA A 72 -5.22 5.07 8.65
C ALA A 72 -3.89 5.40 7.99
N ARG A 73 -3.86 6.35 7.06
CA ARG A 73 -2.65 6.80 6.34
C ARG A 73 -1.54 7.18 7.32
N GLN A 74 -1.83 8.03 8.31
CA GLN A 74 -0.85 8.47 9.30
C GLN A 74 -0.34 7.32 10.18
N ASN A 75 -1.26 6.48 10.68
CA ASN A 75 -0.88 5.35 11.52
C ASN A 75 0.00 4.35 10.76
N MET A 76 -0.39 4.00 9.54
CA MET A 76 0.33 3.03 8.72
C MET A 76 1.73 3.50 8.33
N ILE A 77 1.87 4.77 7.93
CA ILE A 77 3.20 5.29 7.55
C ILE A 77 4.14 5.32 8.76
N ILE A 78 3.64 5.68 9.95
CA ILE A 78 4.43 5.67 11.19
C ILE A 78 4.86 4.23 11.52
N ALA A 79 3.94 3.27 11.47
CA ALA A 79 4.22 1.85 11.74
C ALA A 79 5.24 1.27 10.77
N ALA A 80 5.06 1.50 9.46
CA ALA A 80 5.98 1.02 8.44
C ALA A 80 7.40 1.61 8.59
N ARG A 81 7.50 2.90 8.90
CA ARG A 81 8.81 3.54 9.13
C ARG A 81 9.48 3.05 10.41
N ALA A 82 8.72 2.78 11.48
CA ALA A 82 9.24 2.18 12.71
C ALA A 82 9.80 0.77 12.46
N ALA A 83 9.11 -0.05 11.66
CA ALA A 83 9.53 -1.40 11.30
C ALA A 83 10.56 -1.46 10.15
N GLY A 84 10.84 -0.36 9.45
CA GLY A 84 11.76 -0.32 8.31
C GLY A 84 11.23 -0.94 7.02
N VAL A 85 9.90 -1.07 6.86
CA VAL A 85 9.25 -1.65 5.69
C VAL A 85 8.59 -0.58 4.81
N GLN A 86 8.18 -0.95 3.58
CA GLN A 86 7.50 -0.04 2.66
C GLN A 86 6.02 0.14 3.04
N CYS A 87 5.46 1.30 2.69
CA CYS A 87 4.06 1.62 2.91
C CYS A 87 3.41 2.10 1.61
N PHE A 88 2.35 1.41 1.21
CA PHE A 88 1.59 1.74 0.01
C PHE A 88 0.19 2.23 0.38
N ASP A 89 -0.26 3.26 -0.31
CA ASP A 89 -1.62 3.77 -0.13
C ASP A 89 -2.65 2.95 -0.91
N THR A 90 -3.92 3.32 -0.79
CA THR A 90 -5.03 2.69 -1.51
C THR A 90 -5.11 3.15 -2.96
N VAL A 91 -5.80 2.38 -3.80
CA VAL A 91 -6.08 2.76 -5.19
C VAL A 91 -7.05 3.95 -5.25
N TYR A 92 -6.76 4.93 -6.11
CA TYR A 92 -7.71 5.99 -6.43
C TYR A 92 -8.79 5.48 -7.39
N THR A 93 -10.04 5.45 -6.95
CA THR A 93 -11.13 4.74 -7.64
C THR A 93 -11.86 5.55 -8.70
N ASN A 94 -11.87 6.89 -8.61
CA ASN A 94 -12.51 7.72 -9.62
C ASN A 94 -11.64 7.84 -10.88
N LEU A 95 -11.93 7.02 -11.90
CA LEU A 95 -11.12 6.91 -13.11
C LEU A 95 -11.14 8.17 -13.98
N ASP A 96 -12.19 8.95 -13.91
CA ASP A 96 -12.41 10.13 -14.76
C ASP A 96 -11.84 11.42 -14.14
N ASP A 97 -11.49 11.41 -12.84
CA ASP A 97 -10.94 12.58 -12.12
C ASP A 97 -9.41 12.52 -12.05
N MET A 98 -8.76 12.93 -13.12
CA MET A 98 -7.29 12.98 -13.18
C MET A 98 -6.68 14.07 -12.29
N ASP A 99 -7.38 15.16 -12.03
CA ASP A 99 -6.89 16.22 -11.16
C ASP A 99 -7.02 15.83 -9.69
N GLY A 100 -8.10 15.15 -9.30
CA GLY A 100 -8.23 14.52 -7.99
C GLY A 100 -7.16 13.46 -7.75
N PHE A 101 -6.89 12.62 -8.74
CA PHE A 101 -5.80 11.65 -8.68
C PHE A 101 -4.44 12.31 -8.44
N ARG A 102 -4.11 13.40 -9.14
CA ARG A 102 -2.85 14.13 -8.92
C ARG A 102 -2.74 14.70 -7.51
N ARG A 103 -3.82 15.33 -7.03
CA ARG A 103 -3.86 15.86 -5.66
C ARG A 103 -3.68 14.77 -4.60
N ASP A 104 -4.30 13.61 -4.80
CA ASP A 104 -4.15 12.48 -3.88
C ASP A 104 -2.72 11.94 -3.90
N VAL A 105 -2.12 11.75 -5.08
CA VAL A 105 -0.72 11.34 -5.23
C VAL A 105 0.26 12.33 -4.56
N GLU A 106 0.05 13.63 -4.74
CA GLU A 106 0.87 14.66 -4.08
C GLU A 106 0.72 14.58 -2.55
N THR A 107 -0.49 14.38 -2.06
CA THR A 107 -0.80 14.26 -0.63
C THR A 107 -0.07 13.06 -0.03
N ILE A 108 -0.21 11.86 -0.61
CA ILE A 108 0.43 10.66 -0.07
C ILE A 108 1.95 10.70 -0.20
N HIS A 109 2.48 11.34 -1.25
CA HIS A 109 3.91 11.58 -1.38
C HIS A 109 4.45 12.46 -0.25
N LEU A 110 3.76 13.57 0.07
CA LEU A 110 4.11 14.44 1.19
C LEU A 110 4.01 13.73 2.55
N MET A 111 3.08 12.79 2.69
CA MET A 111 2.95 11.95 3.89
C MET A 111 4.06 10.91 4.01
N GLY A 112 4.82 10.64 2.94
CA GLY A 112 5.96 9.73 2.95
C GLY A 112 5.65 8.30 2.48
N PHE A 113 4.55 8.07 1.78
CA PHE A 113 4.26 6.77 1.16
C PHE A 113 5.26 6.42 0.06
N ASP A 114 5.55 5.14 -0.11
CA ASP A 114 6.46 4.63 -1.14
C ASP A 114 5.76 4.44 -2.49
N GLY A 115 4.43 4.41 -2.51
CA GLY A 115 3.66 4.30 -3.74
C GLY A 115 2.16 4.21 -3.53
N ASN A 116 1.46 4.11 -4.67
CA ASN A 116 0.01 3.95 -4.76
C ASN A 116 -0.28 2.90 -5.85
N PRO A 117 -1.12 1.89 -5.61
CA PRO A 117 -1.55 0.97 -6.64
C PRO A 117 -2.32 1.70 -7.74
N LEU A 118 -2.00 1.42 -8.99
CA LEU A 118 -2.63 2.03 -10.15
C LEU A 118 -3.68 1.10 -10.74
N SER A 119 -4.88 1.62 -10.98
CA SER A 119 -5.98 0.87 -11.56
C SER A 119 -5.96 0.82 -13.09
N THR A 120 -5.21 1.70 -13.76
CA THR A 120 -5.15 1.78 -15.22
C THR A 120 -3.78 2.21 -15.76
N HIS A 121 -3.49 1.82 -17.01
CA HIS A 121 -2.24 2.17 -17.71
C HIS A 121 -2.06 3.69 -17.92
N VAL A 122 -3.14 4.41 -18.14
CA VAL A 122 -3.13 5.87 -18.35
C VAL A 122 -2.60 6.63 -17.12
N ARG A 123 -2.94 6.15 -15.92
CA ARG A 123 -2.47 6.74 -14.65
C ARG A 123 -0.99 6.51 -14.41
N SER A 124 -0.46 5.36 -14.85
CA SER A 124 0.97 5.04 -14.79
C SER A 124 1.82 6.10 -15.49
N ILE A 125 1.44 6.51 -16.71
CA ILE A 125 2.15 7.51 -17.49
C ILE A 125 2.07 8.90 -16.83
N SER A 126 0.93 9.27 -16.29
CA SER A 126 0.72 10.57 -15.62
C SER A 126 1.54 10.67 -14.33
N TYR A 127 1.60 9.59 -13.55
CA TYR A 127 2.41 9.51 -12.34
C TYR A 127 3.92 9.63 -12.64
N MET A 128 4.43 8.92 -13.65
CA MET A 128 5.85 9.00 -14.05
C MET A 128 6.28 10.40 -14.51
N ARG A 129 5.35 11.18 -15.07
CA ARG A 129 5.64 12.56 -15.51
C ARG A 129 5.65 13.59 -14.38
N SER A 130 4.95 13.34 -13.29
CA SER A 130 4.86 14.27 -12.13
C SER A 130 5.93 14.02 -11.07
N SER A 131 6.47 12.82 -10.98
CA SER A 131 7.50 12.47 -10.01
C SER A 131 8.90 12.87 -10.49
N HIS A 132 9.37 14.06 -10.10
CA HIS A 132 10.70 14.59 -10.43
C HIS A 132 11.80 14.11 -9.44
N GLN A 133 11.71 12.91 -8.85
CA GLN A 133 12.77 12.40 -8.01
C GLN A 133 13.09 10.91 -8.24
N PRO A 134 14.41 10.55 -8.26
CA PRO A 134 14.88 9.21 -8.58
C PRO A 134 14.88 8.28 -7.34
N ARG A 135 13.78 8.12 -6.64
CA ARG A 135 13.59 6.97 -5.75
C ARG A 135 12.85 5.92 -6.56
N ARG A 136 13.44 4.73 -6.68
CA ARG A 136 12.84 3.58 -7.35
C ARG A 136 11.48 3.28 -6.71
N ILE A 137 10.42 3.76 -7.34
CA ILE A 137 9.07 3.33 -7.03
C ILE A 137 8.86 2.04 -7.80
N SER A 138 8.82 0.93 -7.08
CA SER A 138 8.54 -0.39 -7.65
C SER A 138 7.05 -0.48 -7.94
N PHE A 139 6.67 -0.48 -9.22
CA PHE A 139 5.29 -0.75 -9.62
C PHE A 139 5.05 -2.26 -9.65
N LEU A 140 4.12 -2.74 -8.84
CA LEU A 140 3.56 -4.08 -9.01
C LEU A 140 2.44 -4.00 -10.04
N LEU A 141 2.78 -4.24 -11.32
CA LEU A 141 1.79 -4.48 -12.36
C LEU A 141 1.25 -5.91 -12.18
N ARG A 142 -0.02 -6.06 -11.82
CA ARG A 142 -0.72 -7.31 -12.08
C ARG A 142 -0.88 -7.46 -13.60
N LYS A 143 -0.31 -8.55 -14.14
CA LYS A 143 -0.68 -9.07 -15.45
C LYS A 143 -2.06 -9.71 -15.40
#